data_456f86c354ce109299d06a5a66614a93
#
_entry.id   456f86c354ce109299d06a5a66614a93
#
_cell.length_a   1.000
_cell.length_b   1.000
_cell.length_c   1.000
_cell.angle_alpha   90.00
_cell.angle_beta   90.00
_cell.angle_gamma   90.00
#
_symmetry.space_group_name_H-M   'P 1'
#
loop_
_entity.id
_entity.type
_entity.pdbx_description
1 polymer ?
#
loop_
_entity_poly.entity_id
_entity_poly.type
_entity_poly.pdbx_seq_one_letter_code
_entity_poly.pdbx_strand_id
1 'polypeptide(L)'
;MIHTFYAVFDTNVLVSALLTKRADSPTVQLLNYVFDGRIVLLYNDAILHEYDEVLHRGHFSFPVERVDELIDLVKTGLHLDPTESGEIFADKDDRVFYEVALSKEDGYVVTGNIKHFPKSPIVVTPAEMMQIVQGTN
;
A
#
# COMPACT_ATOMS: atom_id res chain seq x y z
N MET A 1 -5.37 -5.56 23.77
CA MET A 1 -5.64 -6.17 22.46
C MET A 1 -5.10 -5.27 21.36
N ILE A 2 -4.35 -5.82 20.42
CA ILE A 2 -3.78 -5.03 19.32
C ILE A 2 -4.79 -4.99 18.18
N HIS A 3 -5.16 -3.78 17.75
CA HIS A 3 -6.04 -3.60 16.59
C HIS A 3 -5.26 -3.87 15.30
N THR A 4 -5.86 -4.59 14.37
CA THR A 4 -5.29 -4.87 13.05
C THR A 4 -5.96 -3.97 12.02
N PHE A 5 -5.15 -3.33 11.20
CA PHE A 5 -5.60 -2.47 10.11
C PHE A 5 -5.39 -3.14 8.77
N TYR A 6 -6.22 -2.81 7.79
CA TYR A 6 -6.16 -3.37 6.44
C TYR A 6 -5.96 -2.25 5.46
N ALA A 7 -4.99 -2.39 4.56
CA ALA A 7 -4.67 -1.32 3.62
C ALA A 7 -4.09 -1.84 2.32
N VAL A 8 -4.40 -1.12 1.24
CA VAL A 8 -3.69 -1.24 -0.03
C VAL A 8 -2.64 -0.13 -0.06
N PHE A 9 -1.40 -0.46 -0.39
CA PHE A 9 -0.36 0.56 -0.57
C PHE A 9 -0.21 0.84 -2.08
N ASP A 10 -0.37 2.12 -2.45
CA ASP A 10 0.00 2.59 -3.78
C ASP A 10 1.49 2.28 -4.01
N THR A 11 1.86 1.93 -5.22
CA THR A 11 3.24 1.54 -5.56
C THR A 11 4.26 2.58 -5.09
N ASN A 12 3.92 3.86 -5.18
CA ASN A 12 4.82 4.94 -4.75
C ASN A 12 5.19 4.87 -3.27
N VAL A 13 4.34 4.29 -2.43
CA VAL A 13 4.66 4.10 -1.01
C VAL A 13 5.80 3.11 -0.86
N LEU A 14 5.78 2.03 -1.63
CA LEU A 14 6.85 1.03 -1.61
C LEU A 14 8.15 1.59 -2.18
N VAL A 15 8.06 2.32 -3.30
CA VAL A 15 9.23 2.98 -3.90
C VAL A 15 9.85 3.93 -2.89
N SER A 16 9.05 4.77 -2.24
CA SER A 16 9.53 5.72 -1.23
C SER A 16 10.26 5.00 -0.09
N ALA A 17 9.69 3.90 0.40
CA ALA A 17 10.31 3.14 1.49
C ALA A 17 11.67 2.57 1.10
N LEU A 18 11.82 2.14 -0.16
CA LEU A 18 13.10 1.60 -0.64
C LEU A 18 14.12 2.68 -0.96
N LEU A 19 13.67 3.89 -1.35
CA LEU A 19 14.56 5.00 -1.68
C LEU A 19 15.09 5.73 -0.45
N THR A 20 14.29 5.85 0.59
CA THR A 20 14.67 6.65 1.75
C THR A 20 15.76 5.97 2.57
N LYS A 21 16.65 6.78 3.13
CA LYS A 21 17.67 6.30 4.08
C LYS A 21 17.26 6.56 5.53
N ARG A 22 16.06 7.12 5.73
CA ARG A 22 15.57 7.48 7.06
C ARG A 22 14.68 6.37 7.62
N ALA A 23 15.15 5.73 8.68
CA ALA A 23 14.37 4.68 9.35
C ALA A 23 13.08 5.21 10.00
N ASP A 24 13.01 6.52 10.29
CA ASP A 24 11.84 7.17 10.88
C ASP A 24 10.83 7.68 9.84
N SER A 25 11.09 7.44 8.55
CA SER A 25 10.16 7.82 7.49
C SER A 25 8.82 7.09 7.66
N PRO A 26 7.68 7.77 7.45
CA PRO A 26 6.37 7.12 7.55
C PRO A 26 6.25 5.86 6.70
N THR A 27 6.77 5.86 5.48
CA THR A 27 6.67 4.70 4.60
C THR A 27 7.43 3.50 5.16
N VAL A 28 8.61 3.71 5.73
CA VAL A 28 9.38 2.65 6.37
C VAL A 28 8.67 2.13 7.60
N GLN A 29 8.15 3.02 8.45
CA GLN A 29 7.43 2.62 9.64
C GLN A 29 6.16 1.83 9.32
N LEU A 30 5.46 2.21 8.24
CA LEU A 30 4.29 1.45 7.80
C LEU A 30 4.66 0.03 7.39
N LEU A 31 5.80 -0.16 6.69
CA LEU A 31 6.28 -1.51 6.37
C LEU A 31 6.63 -2.29 7.62
N ASN A 32 7.19 -1.63 8.64
CA ASN A 32 7.44 -2.30 9.92
C ASN A 32 6.15 -2.77 10.56
N TYR A 33 5.07 -1.99 10.47
CA TYR A 33 3.76 -2.42 10.97
C TYR A 33 3.21 -3.60 10.17
N VAL A 34 3.47 -3.66 8.86
CA VAL A 34 3.10 -4.83 8.06
C VAL A 34 3.87 -6.06 8.53
N PHE A 35 5.18 -5.90 8.73
CA PHE A 35 6.03 -6.99 9.23
C PHE A 35 5.56 -7.49 10.60
N ASP A 36 5.15 -6.59 11.47
CA ASP A 36 4.68 -6.92 12.82
C ASP A 36 3.24 -7.44 12.87
N GLY A 37 2.53 -7.44 11.75
CA GLY A 37 1.15 -7.91 11.68
C GLY A 37 0.10 -6.90 12.12
N ARG A 38 0.48 -5.65 12.40
CA ARG A 38 -0.47 -4.59 12.74
C ARG A 38 -1.20 -4.04 11.52
N ILE A 39 -0.58 -4.11 10.35
CA ILE A 39 -1.21 -3.81 9.06
C ILE A 39 -1.15 -5.07 8.21
N VAL A 40 -2.29 -5.47 7.69
CA VAL A 40 -2.40 -6.56 6.71
C VAL A 40 -2.59 -5.90 5.35
N LEU A 41 -1.69 -6.18 4.42
CA LEU A 41 -1.80 -5.62 3.07
C LEU A 41 -2.88 -6.36 2.27
N LEU A 42 -3.68 -5.58 1.56
CA LEU A 42 -4.68 -6.07 0.62
C LEU A 42 -4.09 -5.99 -0.78
N TYR A 43 -4.28 -7.02 -1.58
CA TYR A 43 -3.76 -7.04 -2.93
C TYR A 43 -4.55 -7.99 -3.82
N ASN A 44 -4.35 -7.87 -5.11
CA ASN A 44 -4.78 -8.87 -6.09
C ASN A 44 -3.63 -9.11 -7.07
N ASP A 45 -3.85 -9.93 -8.07
CA ASP A 45 -2.79 -10.27 -9.03
C ASP A 45 -2.31 -9.06 -9.81
N ALA A 46 -3.22 -8.14 -10.15
CA ALA A 46 -2.85 -6.93 -10.91
C ALA A 46 -1.96 -6.00 -10.08
N ILE A 47 -2.27 -5.82 -8.80
CA ILE A 47 -1.46 -5.01 -7.89
C ILE A 47 -0.09 -5.63 -7.72
N LEU A 48 -0.05 -6.93 -7.49
CA LEU A 48 1.22 -7.65 -7.30
C LEU A 48 2.10 -7.55 -8.54
N HIS A 49 1.49 -7.68 -9.73
CA HIS A 49 2.20 -7.54 -11.00
C HIS A 49 2.79 -6.12 -11.14
N GLU A 50 2.02 -5.08 -10.78
CA GLU A 50 2.54 -3.72 -10.84
C GLU A 50 3.70 -3.50 -9.89
N TYR A 51 3.60 -3.98 -8.65
CA TYR A 51 4.72 -3.89 -7.72
C TYR A 51 5.98 -4.55 -8.30
N ASP A 52 5.83 -5.75 -8.81
CA ASP A 52 6.95 -6.51 -9.38
C ASP A 52 7.59 -5.77 -10.56
N GLU A 53 6.76 -5.27 -11.47
CA GLU A 53 7.24 -4.54 -12.64
C GLU A 53 7.96 -3.25 -12.25
N VAL A 54 7.32 -2.42 -11.42
CA VAL A 54 7.88 -1.09 -11.07
C VAL A 54 9.15 -1.22 -10.24
N LEU A 55 9.15 -2.11 -9.26
CA LEU A 55 10.28 -2.23 -8.33
C LEU A 55 11.52 -2.86 -8.98
N HIS A 56 11.35 -3.55 -10.10
CA HIS A 56 12.48 -4.10 -10.87
C HIS A 56 12.98 -3.17 -11.97
N ARG A 57 12.44 -1.96 -12.10
CA ARG A 57 12.91 -1.01 -13.12
C ARG A 57 14.37 -0.62 -12.87
N GLY A 58 15.19 -0.68 -13.94
CA GLY A 58 16.63 -0.51 -13.83
C GLY A 58 17.07 0.84 -13.26
N HIS A 59 16.29 1.92 -13.50
CA HIS A 59 16.69 3.24 -13.03
C HIS A 59 16.62 3.40 -11.50
N PHE A 60 15.87 2.53 -10.80
CA PHE A 60 15.86 2.54 -9.35
C PHE A 60 17.08 1.83 -8.75
N SER A 61 17.63 0.85 -9.46
CA SER A 61 18.77 0.05 -8.99
C SER A 61 18.57 -0.61 -7.63
N PHE A 62 17.34 -0.97 -7.30
CA PHE A 62 17.07 -1.68 -6.05
C PHE A 62 17.67 -3.08 -6.10
N PRO A 63 18.33 -3.54 -5.01
CA PRO A 63 18.80 -4.93 -4.95
C PRO A 63 17.65 -5.90 -5.11
N VAL A 64 17.85 -6.93 -5.96
CA VAL A 64 16.80 -7.91 -6.27
C VAL A 64 16.31 -8.60 -5.00
N GLU A 65 17.21 -8.93 -4.09
CA GLU A 65 16.86 -9.59 -2.82
C GLU A 65 15.90 -8.73 -1.98
N ARG A 66 16.10 -7.41 -1.97
CA ARG A 66 15.23 -6.52 -1.21
C ARG A 66 13.85 -6.40 -1.83
N VAL A 67 13.79 -6.37 -3.17
CA VAL A 67 12.52 -6.35 -3.88
C VAL A 67 11.76 -7.66 -3.64
N ASP A 68 12.46 -8.79 -3.73
CA ASP A 68 11.85 -10.10 -3.51
C ASP A 68 11.31 -10.24 -2.08
N GLU A 69 12.05 -9.77 -1.09
CA GLU A 69 11.60 -9.76 0.30
C GLU A 69 10.33 -8.92 0.49
N LEU A 70 10.27 -7.77 -0.17
CA LEU A 70 9.10 -6.90 -0.10
C LEU A 70 7.88 -7.55 -0.77
N ILE A 71 8.07 -8.15 -1.93
CA ILE A 71 7.00 -8.87 -2.63
C ILE A 71 6.49 -10.04 -1.75
N ASP A 72 7.40 -10.78 -1.13
CA ASP A 72 7.01 -11.86 -0.22
C ASP A 72 6.22 -11.32 0.97
N LEU A 73 6.60 -10.16 1.50
CA LEU A 73 5.85 -9.53 2.58
C LEU A 73 4.43 -9.17 2.15
N VAL A 74 4.26 -8.62 0.93
CA VAL A 74 2.93 -8.32 0.39
C VAL A 74 2.08 -9.60 0.34
N LYS A 75 2.66 -10.70 -0.08
CA LYS A 75 1.94 -11.98 -0.21
C LYS A 75 1.50 -12.57 1.13
N THR A 76 2.02 -12.09 2.25
CA THR A 76 1.51 -12.51 3.56
C THR A 76 0.15 -11.89 3.89
N GLY A 77 -0.30 -10.92 3.10
CA GLY A 77 -1.57 -10.24 3.30
C GLY A 77 -2.78 -11.01 2.76
N LEU A 78 -3.82 -10.28 2.41
CA LEU A 78 -5.05 -10.85 1.88
C LEU A 78 -5.19 -10.61 0.39
N HIS A 79 -5.34 -11.68 -0.36
CA HIS A 79 -5.66 -11.61 -1.79
C HIS A 79 -7.17 -11.44 -1.94
N LEU A 80 -7.61 -10.32 -2.53
CA LEU A 80 -9.02 -9.96 -2.65
C LEU A 80 -9.36 -9.56 -4.08
N ASP A 81 -10.56 -9.91 -4.52
CA ASP A 81 -11.08 -9.42 -5.79
C ASP A 81 -11.54 -7.98 -5.64
N PRO A 82 -11.35 -7.12 -6.67
CA PRO A 82 -11.78 -5.73 -6.58
C PRO A 82 -13.29 -5.58 -6.62
N THR A 83 -13.80 -4.57 -5.91
CA THR A 83 -15.21 -4.17 -5.96
C THR A 83 -15.34 -2.99 -6.92
N GLU A 84 -16.16 -3.12 -7.96
CA GLU A 84 -16.38 -2.02 -8.90
C GLU A 84 -16.94 -0.79 -8.19
N SER A 85 -16.28 0.36 -8.39
CA SER A 85 -16.64 1.59 -7.71
C SER A 85 -17.51 2.53 -8.55
N GLY A 86 -17.45 2.39 -9.87
CA GLY A 86 -18.10 3.34 -10.76
C GLY A 86 -17.39 4.69 -10.85
N GLU A 87 -16.29 4.88 -10.14
CA GLU A 87 -15.54 6.12 -10.13
C GLU A 87 -14.72 6.29 -11.42
N ILE A 88 -14.51 7.56 -11.80
CA ILE A 88 -13.68 7.90 -12.95
C ILE A 88 -12.28 8.21 -12.48
N PHE A 89 -11.28 7.56 -13.08
CA PHE A 89 -9.87 7.76 -12.75
C PHE A 89 -9.14 8.33 -13.96
N ALA A 90 -8.29 9.34 -13.73
CA ALA A 90 -7.41 9.88 -14.76
C ALA A 90 -6.43 8.81 -15.24
N ASP A 91 -5.92 8.00 -14.33
CA ASP A 91 -5.08 6.85 -14.63
C ASP A 91 -5.83 5.59 -14.17
N LYS A 92 -6.15 4.73 -15.12
CA LYS A 92 -6.89 3.50 -14.80
C LYS A 92 -6.09 2.52 -13.93
N ASP A 93 -4.76 2.67 -13.89
CA ASP A 93 -3.93 1.83 -13.02
C ASP A 93 -4.18 2.14 -11.54
N ASP A 94 -4.61 3.36 -11.22
CA ASP A 94 -4.94 3.74 -9.84
C ASP A 94 -6.26 3.11 -9.38
N ARG A 95 -7.16 2.81 -10.32
CA ARG A 95 -8.48 2.24 -10.01
C ARG A 95 -8.37 0.94 -9.21
N VAL A 96 -7.45 0.06 -9.59
CA VAL A 96 -7.37 -1.26 -8.95
C VAL A 96 -7.02 -1.16 -7.47
N PHE A 97 -6.16 -0.21 -7.09
CA PHE A 97 -5.82 0.01 -5.68
C PHE A 97 -7.06 0.40 -4.87
N TYR A 98 -7.83 1.34 -5.38
CA TYR A 98 -9.03 1.80 -4.71
C TYR A 98 -10.09 0.70 -4.61
N GLU A 99 -10.31 -0.03 -5.70
CA GLU A 99 -11.36 -1.05 -5.76
C GLU A 99 -11.01 -2.28 -4.92
N VAL A 100 -9.74 -2.64 -4.79
CA VAL A 100 -9.34 -3.70 -3.86
C VAL A 100 -9.56 -3.25 -2.42
N ALA A 101 -9.25 -1.99 -2.08
CA ALA A 101 -9.52 -1.48 -0.73
C ALA A 101 -11.01 -1.51 -0.39
N LEU A 102 -11.88 -1.23 -1.37
CA LEU A 102 -13.33 -1.29 -1.17
C LEU A 102 -13.83 -2.71 -0.88
N SER A 103 -13.06 -3.74 -1.24
CA SER A 103 -13.44 -5.13 -1.01
C SER A 103 -13.36 -5.53 0.45
N LYS A 104 -12.71 -4.72 1.29
CA LYS A 104 -12.60 -4.94 2.72
C LYS A 104 -13.29 -3.79 3.44
N GLU A 105 -14.23 -4.11 4.33
CA GLU A 105 -15.10 -3.12 4.97
C GLU A 105 -14.33 -1.96 5.62
N ASP A 106 -13.22 -2.25 6.25
CA ASP A 106 -12.39 -1.24 6.93
C ASP A 106 -11.04 -1.03 6.22
N GLY A 107 -10.99 -1.27 4.91
CA GLY A 107 -9.77 -1.11 4.12
C GLY A 107 -9.45 0.34 3.81
N TYR A 108 -8.16 0.65 3.78
CA TYR A 108 -7.63 1.96 3.40
C TYR A 108 -6.82 1.86 2.12
N VAL A 109 -6.71 3.00 1.40
CA VAL A 109 -5.70 3.18 0.36
C VAL A 109 -4.67 4.15 0.91
N VAL A 110 -3.41 3.74 0.97
CA VAL A 110 -2.31 4.59 1.41
C VAL A 110 -1.56 5.06 0.18
N THR A 111 -1.50 6.36 -0.04
CA THR A 111 -0.90 6.95 -1.23
C THR A 111 -0.27 8.31 -0.92
N GLY A 112 0.82 8.63 -1.61
CA GLY A 112 1.38 9.98 -1.60
C GLY A 112 0.66 10.94 -2.56
N ASN A 113 -0.26 10.42 -3.40
CA ASN A 113 -0.95 11.17 -4.44
C ASN A 113 -2.47 11.12 -4.27
N ILE A 114 -2.96 11.61 -3.14
CA ILE A 114 -4.40 11.53 -2.83
C ILE A 114 -5.28 12.18 -3.90
N LYS A 115 -4.75 13.16 -4.64
CA LYS A 115 -5.48 13.84 -5.71
C LYS A 115 -5.81 12.92 -6.90
N HIS A 116 -5.11 11.81 -7.04
CA HIS A 116 -5.35 10.84 -8.11
C HIS A 116 -6.50 9.89 -7.79
N PHE A 117 -7.05 9.97 -6.59
CA PHE A 117 -8.10 9.08 -6.11
C PHE A 117 -9.38 9.84 -5.81
N PRO A 118 -10.53 9.17 -5.75
CA PRO A 118 -11.77 9.81 -5.31
C PRO A 118 -11.60 10.39 -3.91
N LYS A 119 -12.27 11.52 -3.65
CA LYS A 119 -12.25 12.13 -2.32
C LYS A 119 -13.05 11.23 -1.37
N SER A 120 -12.35 10.54 -0.49
CA SER A 120 -12.94 9.54 0.40
C SER A 120 -12.12 9.44 1.68
N PRO A 121 -12.79 9.18 2.83
CA PRO A 121 -12.07 8.98 4.09
C PRO A 121 -11.10 7.79 4.09
N ILE A 122 -11.27 6.85 3.17
CA ILE A 122 -10.36 5.68 3.11
C ILE A 122 -9.06 5.98 2.37
N VAL A 123 -8.98 7.09 1.63
CA VAL A 123 -7.78 7.49 0.90
C VAL A 123 -6.95 8.39 1.80
N VAL A 124 -5.79 7.90 2.22
CA VAL A 124 -4.95 8.56 3.23
C VAL A 124 -3.50 8.60 2.79
N THR A 125 -2.76 9.57 3.31
CA THR A 125 -1.32 9.66 3.12
C THR A 125 -0.60 8.70 4.08
N PRO A 126 0.69 8.38 3.82
CA PRO A 126 1.47 7.60 4.79
C PRO A 126 1.47 8.19 6.20
N ALA A 127 1.61 9.51 6.32
CA ALA A 127 1.59 10.17 7.64
C ALA A 127 0.23 10.03 8.32
N GLU A 128 -0.85 10.18 7.56
CA GLU A 128 -2.20 9.99 8.10
C GLU A 128 -2.43 8.54 8.55
N MET A 129 -1.96 7.56 7.76
CA MET A 129 -2.08 6.16 8.15
C MET A 129 -1.30 5.86 9.43
N MET A 130 -0.13 6.46 9.59
CA MET A 130 0.64 6.35 10.83
C MET A 130 -0.18 6.82 12.03
N GLN A 131 -0.84 7.97 11.90
CA GLN A 131 -1.67 8.52 12.97
C GLN A 131 -2.85 7.61 13.30
N ILE A 132 -3.47 7.02 12.26
CA ILE A 132 -4.58 6.08 12.44
C ILE A 132 -4.11 4.87 13.23
N VAL A 133 -2.99 4.27 12.88
CA VAL A 133 -2.46 3.09 13.57
C VAL A 133 -2.08 3.43 15.01
N GLN A 134 -1.40 4.56 15.21
CA GLN A 134 -0.93 4.96 16.54
C GLN A 134 -2.06 5.43 17.46
N GLY A 135 -3.07 6.05 16.91
CA GLY A 135 -4.18 6.60 17.70
C GLY A 135 -5.15 5.56 18.24
N THR A 136 -5.00 4.29 17.84
CA THR A 136 -5.93 3.21 18.22
C THR A 136 -5.31 2.25 19.25
N ASN A 137 -4.22 2.60 19.82
CA ASN A 137 -3.54 1.75 20.83
C ASN A 137 -4.29 1.73 22.16
#